data_536147ef23866615f7c31a3d4750d255
#
_entry.id   536147ef23866615f7c31a3d4750d255
#
_cell.length_a   1.000
_cell.length_b   1.000
_cell.length_c   1.000
_cell.angle_alpha   90.00
_cell.angle_beta   90.00
_cell.angle_gamma   90.00
#
_symmetry.space_group_name_H-M   'P 1'
#
loop_
_entity.id
_entity.type
_entity.pdbx_description
1 polymer ?
#
loop_
_entity_poly.entity_id
_entity_poly.type
_entity_poly.pdbx_seq_one_letter_code
_entity_poly.pdbx_strand_id
1 'polypeptide(L)'
;MQHITFDDTVEYSTGKRPFIELFDWSLFLTAAMLVALGLISIYSATYDGKMSPYFIKQLQYTIFGFVLMISLAFMPERWISLSAYGIYGITLLLLVAVIAVGKTVYGSKSWLYLGTIGFQPSELAKIGTLLALAEFISRKGVDVRTIRDLVTSVVIVALPIALIMLEPDFGSASVFVALLL
;
A
#
# COMPACT_ATOMS: atom_id res chain seq x y z
N MET A 1 -0.38 25.57 -48.42
CA MET A 1 -0.66 25.46 -46.95
C MET A 1 -1.89 24.59 -46.79
N GLN A 2 -1.67 23.29 -46.52
CA GLN A 2 -2.78 22.37 -46.24
C GLN A 2 -3.04 22.42 -44.71
N HIS A 3 -4.24 22.85 -44.33
CA HIS A 3 -4.75 22.75 -42.97
C HIS A 3 -4.94 21.28 -42.63
N ILE A 4 -4.13 20.77 -41.74
CA ILE A 4 -4.35 19.48 -41.10
C ILE A 4 -5.44 19.74 -40.05
N THR A 5 -6.68 19.40 -40.39
CA THR A 5 -7.78 19.29 -39.44
C THR A 5 -7.53 18.01 -38.66
N PHE A 6 -7.15 18.12 -37.39
CA PHE A 6 -7.20 17.01 -36.46
C PHE A 6 -8.66 16.60 -36.34
N ASP A 7 -8.96 15.42 -36.83
CA ASP A 7 -10.28 14.79 -36.72
C ASP A 7 -10.48 14.44 -35.24
N ASP A 8 -11.35 15.20 -34.57
CA ASP A 8 -11.71 15.05 -33.13
C ASP A 8 -12.61 13.83 -32.86
N THR A 9 -12.62 12.84 -33.72
CA THR A 9 -13.40 11.61 -33.57
C THR A 9 -12.58 10.44 -33.03
N VAL A 10 -11.82 10.67 -31.96
CA VAL A 10 -11.57 9.55 -31.05
C VAL A 10 -12.80 9.46 -30.14
N GLU A 11 -13.86 8.84 -30.64
CA GLU A 11 -14.92 8.32 -29.81
C GLU A 11 -14.27 7.39 -28.78
N TYR A 12 -14.03 7.91 -27.58
CA TYR A 12 -13.85 7.09 -26.42
C TYR A 12 -15.14 6.30 -26.26
N SER A 13 -15.18 5.12 -26.84
CA SER A 13 -16.19 4.13 -26.57
C SER A 13 -16.18 3.88 -25.07
N THR A 14 -17.01 4.63 -24.34
CA THR A 14 -17.31 4.42 -22.92
C THR A 14 -18.21 3.19 -22.74
N GLY A 15 -17.98 2.14 -23.51
CA GLY A 15 -18.49 0.84 -23.22
C GLY A 15 -17.88 0.42 -21.86
N LYS A 16 -18.70 0.41 -20.82
CA LYS A 16 -18.32 -0.13 -19.51
C LYS A 16 -17.83 -1.56 -19.75
N ARG A 17 -16.51 -1.73 -19.87
CA ARG A 17 -15.92 -3.07 -19.95
C ARG A 17 -16.33 -3.82 -18.68
N PRO A 18 -16.85 -5.04 -18.78
CA PRO A 18 -17.22 -5.78 -17.59
C PRO A 18 -15.99 -5.93 -16.69
N PHE A 19 -16.19 -5.80 -15.38
CA PHE A 19 -15.12 -5.88 -14.37
C PHE A 19 -14.21 -7.09 -14.57
N ILE A 20 -14.75 -8.21 -15.05
CA ILE A 20 -14.03 -9.45 -15.32
C ILE A 20 -12.89 -9.24 -16.35
N GLU A 21 -13.05 -8.31 -17.30
CA GLU A 21 -12.02 -7.98 -18.31
C GLU A 21 -10.94 -7.04 -17.77
N LEU A 22 -11.29 -6.24 -16.75
CA LEU A 22 -10.37 -5.29 -16.12
C LEU A 22 -9.59 -5.91 -14.95
N PHE A 23 -10.08 -7.03 -14.42
CA PHE A 23 -9.45 -7.71 -13.29
C PHE A 23 -8.28 -8.56 -13.73
N ASP A 24 -7.08 -8.27 -13.21
CA ASP A 24 -5.87 -9.03 -13.52
C ASP A 24 -5.88 -10.38 -12.78
N TRP A 25 -6.43 -11.37 -13.45
CA TRP A 25 -6.48 -12.76 -12.95
C TRP A 25 -5.09 -13.36 -12.73
N SER A 26 -4.09 -12.95 -13.52
CA SER A 26 -2.73 -13.47 -13.40
C SER A 26 -2.11 -13.00 -12.07
N LEU A 27 -2.24 -11.71 -11.76
CA LEU A 27 -1.78 -11.15 -10.49
C LEU A 27 -2.50 -11.79 -9.30
N PHE A 28 -3.83 -11.92 -9.39
CA PHE A 28 -4.64 -12.53 -8.33
C PHE A 28 -4.22 -13.99 -8.07
N LEU A 29 -4.10 -14.80 -9.10
CA LEU A 29 -3.70 -16.20 -8.97
C LEU A 29 -2.29 -16.34 -8.43
N THR A 30 -1.35 -15.51 -8.87
CA THR A 30 0.02 -15.49 -8.35
C THR A 30 0.03 -15.18 -6.86
N ALA A 31 -0.71 -14.15 -6.42
CA ALA A 31 -0.84 -13.81 -5.00
C ALA A 31 -1.47 -14.97 -4.22
N ALA A 32 -2.55 -15.57 -4.73
CA ALA A 32 -3.21 -16.71 -4.09
C ALA A 32 -2.28 -17.92 -3.95
N MET A 33 -1.48 -18.22 -4.97
CA MET A 33 -0.50 -19.32 -4.93
C MET A 33 0.60 -19.06 -3.90
N LEU A 34 1.14 -17.84 -3.83
CA LEU A 34 2.16 -17.46 -2.83
C LEU A 34 1.60 -17.57 -1.40
N VAL A 35 0.39 -17.10 -1.19
CA VAL A 35 -0.29 -17.20 0.11
C VAL A 35 -0.56 -18.67 0.49
N ALA A 36 -1.00 -19.49 -0.48
CA ALA A 36 -1.21 -20.93 -0.24
C ALA A 36 0.09 -21.63 0.16
N LEU A 37 1.20 -21.36 -0.55
CA LEU A 37 2.52 -21.88 -0.17
C LEU A 37 2.95 -21.42 1.22
N GLY A 38 2.71 -20.16 1.59
CA GLY A 38 2.95 -19.64 2.93
C GLY A 38 2.14 -20.36 4.00
N LEU A 39 0.84 -20.60 3.76
CA LEU A 39 -0.02 -21.34 4.68
C LEU A 39 0.43 -22.80 4.85
N ILE A 40 0.81 -23.48 3.77
CA ILE A 40 1.34 -24.84 3.79
C ILE A 40 2.64 -24.89 4.61
N SER A 41 3.53 -23.91 4.42
CA SER A 41 4.78 -23.81 5.16
C SER A 41 4.55 -23.63 6.64
N ILE A 42 3.64 -22.74 7.04
CA ILE A 42 3.29 -22.51 8.45
C ILE A 42 2.65 -23.77 9.05
N TYR A 43 1.73 -24.41 8.32
CA TYR A 43 1.11 -25.65 8.74
C TYR A 43 2.16 -26.73 9.00
N SER A 44 3.06 -26.96 8.04
CA SER A 44 4.13 -27.96 8.16
C SER A 44 5.09 -27.67 9.33
N ALA A 45 5.46 -26.41 9.51
CA ALA A 45 6.40 -26.01 10.55
C ALA A 45 5.82 -26.03 11.98
N THR A 46 4.48 -25.91 12.11
CA THR A 46 3.82 -25.77 13.42
C THR A 46 2.90 -26.93 13.77
N TYR A 47 2.85 -27.98 12.93
CA TYR A 47 2.02 -29.16 13.17
C TYR A 47 2.61 -30.04 14.25
N ASP A 48 1.87 -30.22 15.35
CA ASP A 48 2.21 -31.10 16.46
C ASP A 48 0.98 -31.99 16.82
N GLY A 49 0.52 -32.75 15.82
CA GLY A 49 -0.66 -33.62 15.96
C GLY A 49 -2.01 -32.88 16.04
N LYS A 50 -2.01 -31.55 16.11
CA LYS A 50 -3.19 -30.68 16.12
C LYS A 50 -2.92 -29.41 15.30
N MET A 51 -4.00 -28.75 14.86
CA MET A 51 -3.86 -27.44 14.20
C MET A 51 -3.30 -26.43 15.21
N SER A 52 -2.16 -25.83 14.85
CA SER A 52 -1.53 -24.80 15.64
C SER A 52 -2.37 -23.52 15.70
N PRO A 53 -2.45 -22.84 16.86
CA PRO A 53 -3.07 -21.52 16.96
C PRO A 53 -2.47 -20.49 15.99
N TYR A 54 -1.19 -20.63 15.64
CA TYR A 54 -0.51 -19.78 14.66
C TYR A 54 -1.08 -19.97 13.26
N PHE A 55 -1.33 -21.22 12.84
CA PHE A 55 -1.95 -21.51 11.55
C PHE A 55 -3.38 -20.97 11.46
N ILE A 56 -4.19 -21.18 12.51
CA ILE A 56 -5.58 -20.67 12.56
C ILE A 56 -5.58 -19.15 12.45
N LYS A 57 -4.72 -18.47 13.20
CA LYS A 57 -4.61 -17.01 13.17
C LYS A 57 -4.17 -16.51 11.79
N GLN A 58 -3.20 -17.17 11.16
CA GLN A 58 -2.75 -16.83 9.82
C GLN A 58 -3.86 -17.03 8.79
N LEU A 59 -4.63 -18.11 8.90
CA LEU A 59 -5.78 -18.37 8.00
C LEU A 59 -6.84 -17.27 8.13
N GLN A 60 -7.16 -16.82 9.36
CA GLN A 60 -8.09 -15.72 9.60
C GLN A 60 -7.58 -14.41 8.94
N TYR A 61 -6.31 -14.08 9.09
CA TYR A 61 -5.72 -12.90 8.45
C TYR A 61 -5.71 -13.02 6.92
N THR A 62 -5.49 -14.21 6.40
CA THR A 62 -5.54 -14.48 4.96
C THR A 62 -6.94 -14.24 4.40
N ILE A 63 -7.98 -14.78 5.04
CA ILE A 63 -9.36 -14.58 4.61
C ILE A 63 -9.71 -13.08 4.66
N PHE A 64 -9.36 -12.40 5.75
CA PHE A 64 -9.60 -10.96 5.88
C PHE A 64 -8.86 -10.16 4.80
N GLY A 65 -7.59 -10.51 4.51
CA GLY A 65 -6.79 -9.88 3.47
C GLY A 65 -7.38 -10.04 2.07
N PHE A 66 -7.88 -11.24 1.72
CA PHE A 66 -8.55 -11.47 0.44
C PHE A 66 -9.87 -10.69 0.32
N VAL A 67 -10.68 -10.65 1.38
CA VAL A 67 -11.91 -9.85 1.41
C VAL A 67 -11.59 -8.36 1.20
N LEU A 68 -10.56 -7.85 1.89
CA LEU A 68 -10.13 -6.47 1.75
C LEU A 68 -9.60 -6.19 0.34
N MET A 69 -8.77 -7.08 -0.21
CA MET A 69 -8.22 -6.95 -1.57
C MET A 69 -9.34 -6.88 -2.61
N ILE A 70 -10.31 -7.77 -2.53
CA ILE A 70 -11.47 -7.78 -3.44
C ILE A 70 -12.29 -6.51 -3.26
N SER A 71 -12.55 -6.08 -2.02
CA SER A 71 -13.29 -4.85 -1.74
C SER A 71 -12.62 -3.62 -2.33
N LEU A 72 -11.29 -3.52 -2.23
CA LEU A 72 -10.53 -2.42 -2.80
C LEU A 72 -10.49 -2.47 -4.33
N ALA A 73 -10.46 -3.68 -4.93
CA ALA A 73 -10.52 -3.84 -6.38
C ALA A 73 -11.82 -3.32 -7.01
N PHE A 74 -12.92 -3.36 -6.24
CA PHE A 74 -14.21 -2.78 -6.65
C PHE A 74 -14.37 -1.29 -6.33
N MET A 75 -13.41 -0.70 -5.60
CA MET A 75 -13.50 0.70 -5.19
C MET A 75 -13.27 1.63 -6.39
N PRO A 76 -14.17 2.59 -6.66
CA PRO A 76 -13.96 3.57 -7.71
C PRO A 76 -12.71 4.41 -7.43
N GLU A 77 -11.87 4.62 -8.45
CA GLU A 77 -10.63 5.40 -8.38
C GLU A 77 -10.81 6.77 -7.70
N ARG A 78 -11.98 7.40 -7.93
CA ARG A 78 -12.33 8.68 -7.30
C ARG A 78 -12.23 8.65 -5.78
N TRP A 79 -12.66 7.55 -5.13
CA TRP A 79 -12.61 7.44 -3.66
C TRP A 79 -11.18 7.24 -3.17
N ILE A 80 -10.38 6.50 -3.94
CA ILE A 80 -8.96 6.30 -3.64
C ILE A 80 -8.23 7.66 -3.69
N SER A 81 -8.42 8.40 -4.76
CA SER A 81 -7.85 9.74 -4.97
C SER A 81 -8.28 10.73 -3.87
N LEU A 82 -9.58 10.80 -3.56
CA LEU A 82 -10.09 11.69 -2.50
C LEU A 82 -9.55 11.36 -1.10
N SER A 83 -9.29 10.09 -0.82
CA SER A 83 -8.80 9.64 0.49
C SER A 83 -7.27 9.63 0.62
N ALA A 84 -6.53 9.76 -0.47
CA ALA A 84 -5.07 9.60 -0.51
C ALA A 84 -4.33 10.42 0.55
N TYR A 85 -4.58 11.75 0.60
CA TYR A 85 -3.93 12.61 1.60
C TYR A 85 -4.44 12.39 3.02
N GLY A 86 -5.72 11.99 3.18
CA GLY A 86 -6.29 11.62 4.47
C GLY A 86 -5.61 10.37 5.04
N ILE A 87 -5.47 9.33 4.21
CA ILE A 87 -4.76 8.10 4.58
C ILE A 87 -3.30 8.42 4.91
N TYR A 88 -2.61 9.20 4.08
CA TYR A 88 -1.24 9.62 4.32
C TYR A 88 -1.08 10.35 5.67
N GLY A 89 -1.94 11.32 5.96
CA GLY A 89 -1.94 12.05 7.23
C GLY A 89 -2.15 11.12 8.44
N ILE A 90 -3.10 10.19 8.34
CA ILE A 90 -3.35 9.19 9.40
C ILE A 90 -2.12 8.30 9.60
N THR A 91 -1.48 7.84 8.53
CA THR A 91 -0.29 6.98 8.67
C THR A 91 0.90 7.72 9.28
N LEU A 92 1.09 9.01 8.98
CA LEU A 92 2.09 9.83 9.67
C LEU A 92 1.79 9.98 11.16
N LEU A 93 0.54 10.21 11.54
CA LEU A 93 0.13 10.27 12.94
C LEU A 93 0.38 8.93 13.66
N LEU A 94 0.14 7.81 12.98
CA LEU A 94 0.44 6.47 13.54
C LEU A 94 1.95 6.25 13.72
N LEU A 95 2.80 6.73 12.80
CA LEU A 95 4.26 6.70 12.95
C LEU A 95 4.71 7.55 14.17
N VAL A 96 4.16 8.73 14.34
CA VAL A 96 4.43 9.54 15.53
C VAL A 96 3.96 8.85 16.82
N ALA A 97 2.77 8.23 16.77
CA ALA A 97 2.23 7.50 17.91
C ALA A 97 3.10 6.31 18.30
N VAL A 98 3.65 5.54 17.34
CA VAL A 98 4.50 4.38 17.66
C VAL A 98 5.83 4.81 18.27
N ILE A 99 6.40 5.95 17.87
CA ILE A 99 7.59 6.51 18.51
C ILE A 99 7.30 6.79 19.99
N ALA A 100 6.12 7.31 20.33
CA ALA A 100 5.73 7.63 21.69
C ALA A 100 5.40 6.39 22.54
N VAL A 101 4.49 5.53 22.04
CA VAL A 101 3.87 4.44 22.83
C VAL A 101 4.12 3.03 22.28
N GLY A 102 4.91 2.88 21.22
CA GLY A 102 5.18 1.59 20.58
C GLY A 102 5.92 0.62 21.47
N LYS A 103 5.76 -0.67 21.19
CA LYS A 103 6.53 -1.75 21.84
C LYS A 103 7.76 -2.10 21.01
N THR A 104 8.86 -2.35 21.72
CA THR A 104 10.09 -2.80 21.09
C THR A 104 10.02 -4.31 20.80
N VAL A 105 10.19 -4.65 19.52
CA VAL A 105 10.26 -6.03 19.04
C VAL A 105 11.51 -6.13 18.16
N TYR A 106 12.35 -7.12 18.42
CA TYR A 106 13.63 -7.32 17.72
C TYR A 106 14.55 -6.09 17.67
N GLY A 107 14.51 -5.24 18.70
CA GLY A 107 15.38 -4.07 18.81
C GLY A 107 14.82 -2.79 18.16
N SER A 108 13.69 -2.85 17.48
CA SER A 108 12.99 -1.69 16.91
C SER A 108 11.67 -1.43 17.63
N LYS A 109 11.37 -0.16 17.91
CA LYS A 109 10.12 0.30 18.55
C LYS A 109 9.08 0.62 17.47
N SER A 110 8.64 -0.38 16.72
CA SER A 110 7.83 -0.21 15.49
C SER A 110 6.44 -0.85 15.54
N TRP A 111 6.03 -1.39 16.70
CA TRP A 111 4.76 -2.10 16.83
C TRP A 111 3.77 -1.38 17.75
N LEU A 112 2.54 -1.19 17.25
CA LEU A 112 1.39 -0.79 18.05
C LEU A 112 0.51 -2.02 18.34
N TYR A 113 0.00 -2.09 19.57
CA TYR A 113 -0.90 -3.16 20.00
C TYR A 113 -2.25 -2.59 20.43
N LEU A 114 -3.32 -3.09 19.81
CA LEU A 114 -4.70 -2.89 20.24
C LEU A 114 -5.21 -4.21 20.82
N GLY A 115 -5.06 -4.36 22.13
CA GLY A 115 -5.33 -5.63 22.81
C GLY A 115 -4.36 -6.72 22.35
N THR A 116 -4.88 -7.79 21.74
CA THR A 116 -4.10 -8.93 21.22
C THR A 116 -3.63 -8.77 19.78
N ILE A 117 -4.09 -7.72 19.08
CA ILE A 117 -3.75 -7.44 17.69
C ILE A 117 -2.60 -6.47 17.65
N GLY A 118 -1.46 -6.92 17.11
CA GLY A 118 -0.31 -6.06 16.82
C GLY A 118 -0.31 -5.67 15.35
N PHE A 119 0.00 -4.40 15.04
CA PHE A 119 0.22 -3.94 13.68
C PHE A 119 1.41 -2.97 13.65
N GLN A 120 2.03 -2.89 12.48
CA GLN A 120 3.20 -2.04 12.27
C GLN A 120 2.78 -0.82 11.43
N PRO A 121 2.84 0.41 11.98
CA PRO A 121 2.45 1.62 11.26
C PRO A 121 3.23 1.86 9.97
N SER A 122 4.50 1.47 9.91
CA SER A 122 5.32 1.61 8.70
C SER A 122 4.77 0.82 7.50
N GLU A 123 4.07 -0.32 7.72
CA GLU A 123 3.42 -1.06 6.65
C GLU A 123 2.25 -0.27 6.03
N LEU A 124 1.46 0.39 6.87
CA LEU A 124 0.37 1.25 6.40
C LEU A 124 0.92 2.55 5.75
N ALA A 125 2.03 3.07 6.28
CA ALA A 125 2.66 4.28 5.76
C ALA A 125 3.20 4.08 4.33
N LYS A 126 3.65 2.88 3.95
CA LYS A 126 4.02 2.56 2.56
C LYS A 126 2.85 2.80 1.61
N ILE A 127 1.66 2.29 1.98
CA ILE A 127 0.45 2.46 1.19
C ILE A 127 0.02 3.94 1.14
N GLY A 128 -0.02 4.61 2.30
CA GLY A 128 -0.40 6.02 2.39
C GLY A 128 0.53 6.93 1.57
N THR A 129 1.84 6.68 1.61
CA THR A 129 2.83 7.45 0.85
C THR A 129 2.69 7.21 -0.65
N LEU A 130 2.50 5.95 -1.07
CA LEU A 130 2.29 5.61 -2.48
C LEU A 130 1.05 6.31 -3.03
N LEU A 131 -0.07 6.27 -2.31
CA LEU A 131 -1.31 6.93 -2.71
C LEU A 131 -1.15 8.45 -2.77
N ALA A 132 -0.51 9.08 -1.77
CA ALA A 132 -0.30 10.51 -1.75
C ALA A 132 0.63 10.98 -2.89
N LEU A 133 1.69 10.22 -3.17
CA LEU A 133 2.61 10.52 -4.26
C LEU A 133 1.93 10.36 -5.62
N ALA A 134 1.19 9.27 -5.83
CA ALA A 134 0.44 9.02 -7.06
C ALA A 134 -0.60 10.12 -7.30
N GLU A 135 -1.38 10.50 -6.28
CA GLU A 135 -2.33 11.60 -6.35
C GLU A 135 -1.65 12.93 -6.65
N PHE A 136 -0.49 13.21 -6.06
CA PHE A 136 0.25 14.43 -6.33
C PHE A 136 0.70 14.51 -7.79
N ILE A 137 1.33 13.44 -8.30
CA ILE A 137 1.88 13.40 -9.67
C ILE A 137 0.76 13.44 -10.73
N SER A 138 -0.42 12.84 -10.44
CA SER A 138 -1.54 12.81 -11.39
C SER A 138 -2.30 14.14 -11.52
N ARG A 139 -1.99 15.13 -10.68
CA ARG A 139 -2.66 16.45 -10.76
C ARG A 139 -2.26 17.23 -12.01
N LYS A 140 -3.23 17.89 -12.62
CA LYS A 140 -2.98 18.78 -13.77
C LYS A 140 -2.02 19.91 -13.36
N GLY A 141 -0.98 20.10 -14.16
CA GLY A 141 0.02 21.17 -13.96
C GLY A 141 1.21 20.79 -13.09
N VAL A 142 1.26 19.56 -12.54
CA VAL A 142 2.46 19.03 -11.89
C VAL A 142 3.43 18.53 -12.96
N ASP A 143 4.65 19.02 -12.91
CA ASP A 143 5.75 18.54 -13.75
C ASP A 143 6.97 18.24 -12.86
N VAL A 144 7.23 16.96 -12.65
CA VAL A 144 8.36 16.49 -11.83
C VAL A 144 9.73 16.91 -12.36
N ARG A 145 9.81 17.49 -13.58
CA ARG A 145 11.02 18.11 -14.10
C ARG A 145 11.26 19.50 -13.48
N THR A 146 10.25 20.13 -12.91
CA THR A 146 10.41 21.37 -12.17
C THR A 146 10.95 21.10 -10.77
N ILE A 147 11.90 21.91 -10.31
CA ILE A 147 12.50 21.74 -8.99
C ILE A 147 11.45 21.77 -7.87
N ARG A 148 10.42 22.61 -8.01
CA ARG A 148 9.35 22.71 -7.01
C ARG A 148 8.59 21.39 -6.85
N ASP A 149 8.16 20.78 -7.94
CA ASP A 149 7.33 19.59 -7.93
C ASP A 149 8.18 18.35 -7.56
N LEU A 150 9.44 18.33 -8.01
CA LEU A 150 10.41 17.33 -7.58
C LEU A 150 10.64 17.38 -6.06
N VAL A 151 10.90 18.57 -5.51
CA VAL A 151 11.11 18.74 -4.06
C VAL A 151 9.85 18.31 -3.29
N THR A 152 8.65 18.66 -3.79
CA THR A 152 7.41 18.24 -3.14
C THR A 152 7.25 16.72 -3.14
N SER A 153 7.54 16.03 -4.24
CA SER A 153 7.53 14.57 -4.33
C SER A 153 8.53 13.94 -3.34
N VAL A 154 9.73 14.49 -3.29
CA VAL A 154 10.77 14.03 -2.34
C VAL A 154 10.32 14.24 -0.90
N VAL A 155 9.71 15.37 -0.56
CA VAL A 155 9.22 15.65 0.81
C VAL A 155 8.12 14.68 1.22
N ILE A 156 7.17 14.35 0.31
CA ILE A 156 6.11 13.36 0.59
C ILE A 156 6.72 12.01 0.98
N VAL A 157 7.81 11.60 0.37
CA VAL A 157 8.46 10.30 0.67
C VAL A 157 9.46 10.42 1.83
N ALA A 158 10.19 11.50 1.93
CA ALA A 158 11.21 11.69 2.96
C ALA A 158 10.62 11.82 4.37
N LEU A 159 9.42 12.39 4.50
CA LEU A 159 8.79 12.60 5.81
C LEU A 159 8.53 11.27 6.54
N PRO A 160 7.86 10.25 5.96
CA PRO A 160 7.73 8.95 6.62
C PRO A 160 9.08 8.25 6.82
N ILE A 161 10.03 8.36 5.88
CA ILE A 161 11.38 7.82 6.07
C ILE A 161 12.01 8.39 7.34
N ALA A 162 11.97 9.71 7.53
CA ALA A 162 12.56 10.35 8.69
C ALA A 162 11.93 9.85 10.00
N LEU A 163 10.62 9.67 10.04
CA LEU A 163 9.92 9.11 11.21
C LEU A 163 10.32 7.66 11.48
N ILE A 164 10.37 6.81 10.45
CA ILE A 164 10.75 5.38 10.56
C ILE A 164 12.21 5.24 11.00
N MET A 165 13.09 6.14 10.57
CA MET A 165 14.49 6.15 11.01
C MET A 165 14.64 6.46 12.51
N LEU A 166 13.69 7.18 13.12
CA LEU A 166 13.65 7.36 14.57
C LEU A 166 13.23 6.08 15.33
N GLU A 167 12.66 5.10 14.63
CA GLU A 167 12.26 3.79 15.18
C GLU A 167 13.36 2.72 15.02
N PRO A 168 14.59 3.03 14.66
CA PRO A 168 15.69 2.28 14.03
C PRO A 168 15.25 1.10 13.12
N ASP A 169 14.27 1.34 12.23
CA ASP A 169 13.78 0.34 11.28
C ASP A 169 14.29 0.63 9.84
N PHE A 170 15.56 0.33 9.61
CA PHE A 170 16.21 0.54 8.31
C PHE A 170 15.58 -0.31 7.20
N GLY A 171 15.06 -1.50 7.54
CA GLY A 171 14.41 -2.39 6.57
C GLY A 171 13.18 -1.75 5.97
N SER A 172 12.27 -1.25 6.80
CA SER A 172 11.07 -0.55 6.34
C SER A 172 11.41 0.75 5.62
N ALA A 173 12.38 1.54 6.12
CA ALA A 173 12.80 2.79 5.49
C ALA A 173 13.33 2.59 4.06
N SER A 174 14.08 1.52 3.80
CA SER A 174 14.67 1.25 2.49
C SER A 174 13.64 1.05 1.38
N VAL A 175 12.45 0.52 1.71
CA VAL A 175 11.35 0.31 0.75
C VAL A 175 10.84 1.63 0.19
N PHE A 176 10.83 2.70 1.01
CA PHE A 176 10.36 4.02 0.56
C PHE A 176 11.31 4.66 -0.46
N VAL A 177 12.58 4.31 -0.45
CA VAL A 177 13.54 4.81 -1.46
C VAL A 177 13.14 4.34 -2.85
N ALA A 178 12.62 3.12 -2.97
CA ALA A 178 12.13 2.58 -4.24
C ALA A 178 10.91 3.34 -4.79
N LEU A 179 10.16 4.07 -3.96
CA LEU A 179 9.03 4.89 -4.40
C LEU A 179 9.46 6.19 -5.12
N LEU A 180 10.75 6.57 -5.02
CA LEU A 180 11.31 7.75 -5.68
C LEU A 180 11.93 7.43 -7.05
N LEU A 181 12.08 6.14 -7.40
CA LEU A 181 12.66 5.68 -8.66
C LEU A 181 11.59 5.42 -9.70
#